data_15a6b70df923874c7dbb531209230be1
#
_entry.id   15a6b70df923874c7dbb531209230be1
#
_cell.length_a   1.000
_cell.length_b   1.000
_cell.length_c   1.000
_cell.angle_alpha   90.00
_cell.angle_beta   90.00
_cell.angle_gamma   90.00
#
_symmetry.space_group_name_H-M   'P 1'
#
loop_
_entity.id
_entity.type
_entity.pdbx_description
1 polymer ?
#
loop_
_entity_poly.entity_id
_entity_poly.type
_entity_poly.pdbx_seq_one_letter_code
_entity_poly.pdbx_strand_id
1 'polypeptide(L)'
;VGTPWETLDESLREDVNASVKLYAEARAMLEHVADSMRARIEMLFDDTENNPLFIVGRVKTVESFRDKASRMLVGEASEAPALEFPNPLREIHDLVGVRVIVKLPHEIREAANLIKRRRSDFDCRSDREKDIGSVESGTYGYSSRHLILKTRGEEVVRDFQAKLGGDVRITGNFVFEVQIRTILSHAWSEIEHDIRFKNAEPRAWSPHIDRQFTATAAMLEAVEDQFSELHERFQTVTGFWDADGEGAVELSAERIQFIWQTLLPHVDRKSDDDWGWAAELLAAHGLSRTREFAELLQPSVITSVRAALDHRYSPGPDRLLDDVLLWHFGTTHIQATSGGDAHRADSLRRRLVQMDAYRTKHAEASLSIVRAPGALAPAVLPVSTESKPTAKQEPKESPKSQSKASNTKS
;
A
#
# COMPACT_ATOMS: atom_id res chain seq x y z
N VAL A 1 40.28 9.78 1.45
CA VAL A 1 40.25 9.33 2.84
C VAL A 1 40.12 7.82 2.75
N GLY A 2 41.13 7.06 3.28
CA GLY A 2 41.11 5.60 3.31
C GLY A 2 39.90 5.05 4.08
N THR A 3 39.62 3.76 3.90
CA THR A 3 38.57 3.10 4.69
C THR A 3 38.92 3.17 6.18
N PRO A 4 37.94 3.17 7.11
CA PRO A 4 38.23 3.14 8.55
C PRO A 4 39.24 2.05 8.91
N TRP A 5 39.19 0.92 8.24
CA TRP A 5 40.15 -0.18 8.38
C TRP A 5 41.61 0.20 8.09
N GLU A 6 41.86 0.99 7.05
CA GLU A 6 43.21 1.39 6.65
C GLU A 6 43.87 2.35 7.62
N THR A 7 43.07 3.03 8.46
CA THR A 7 43.54 4.03 9.41
C THR A 7 43.87 3.47 10.81
N LEU A 8 43.52 2.21 11.10
CA LEU A 8 43.75 1.55 12.36
C LEU A 8 45.25 1.23 12.58
N ASP A 9 45.70 1.28 13.83
CA ASP A 9 46.97 0.71 14.23
C ASP A 9 46.95 -0.84 14.23
N GLU A 10 48.10 -1.49 14.36
CA GLU A 10 48.23 -2.94 14.21
C GLU A 10 47.49 -3.71 15.30
N SER A 11 47.47 -3.22 16.55
CA SER A 11 46.76 -3.86 17.67
C SER A 11 45.27 -3.83 17.48
N LEU A 12 44.69 -2.68 17.09
CA LEU A 12 43.24 -2.54 16.82
C LEU A 12 42.83 -3.36 15.60
N ARG A 13 43.71 -3.50 14.59
CA ARG A 13 43.45 -4.38 13.44
C ARG A 13 43.37 -5.85 13.84
N GLU A 14 44.21 -6.32 14.75
CA GLU A 14 44.16 -7.68 15.26
C GLU A 14 42.84 -7.97 15.97
N ASP A 15 42.39 -7.06 16.86
CA ASP A 15 41.12 -7.16 17.58
C ASP A 15 39.91 -7.21 16.61
N VAL A 16 39.90 -6.32 15.62
CA VAL A 16 38.86 -6.30 14.61
C VAL A 16 38.90 -7.57 13.76
N ASN A 17 40.06 -8.07 13.35
CA ASN A 17 40.21 -9.31 12.59
C ASN A 17 39.70 -10.53 13.37
N ALA A 18 40.02 -10.63 14.66
CA ALA A 18 39.48 -11.68 15.51
C ALA A 18 37.95 -11.68 15.54
N SER A 19 37.35 -10.48 15.69
CA SER A 19 35.91 -10.30 15.65
C SER A 19 35.30 -10.62 14.29
N VAL A 20 35.94 -10.23 13.18
CA VAL A 20 35.53 -10.54 11.80
C VAL A 20 35.53 -12.05 11.53
N LYS A 21 36.55 -12.76 12.01
CA LYS A 21 36.62 -14.23 11.89
C LYS A 21 35.44 -14.90 12.58
N LEU A 22 35.19 -14.53 13.85
CA LEU A 22 34.06 -15.07 14.62
C LEU A 22 32.71 -14.74 13.95
N TYR A 23 32.58 -13.53 13.40
CA TYR A 23 31.39 -13.12 12.66
C TYR A 23 31.18 -13.96 11.39
N ALA A 24 32.25 -14.19 10.62
CA ALA A 24 32.18 -14.99 9.40
C ALA A 24 31.75 -16.44 9.70
N GLU A 25 32.27 -17.04 10.78
CA GLU A 25 31.90 -18.37 11.25
C GLU A 25 30.42 -18.43 11.70
N ALA A 26 29.92 -17.38 12.37
CA ALA A 26 28.56 -17.31 12.84
C ALA A 26 27.52 -16.93 11.73
N ARG A 27 27.97 -16.50 10.55
CA ARG A 27 27.10 -15.88 9.55
C ARG A 27 25.97 -16.78 9.06
N ALA A 28 26.26 -18.07 8.77
CA ALA A 28 25.25 -19.03 8.34
C ALA A 28 24.13 -19.20 9.39
N MET A 29 24.49 -19.16 10.66
CA MET A 29 23.57 -19.15 11.77
C MET A 29 22.70 -17.89 11.80
N LEU A 30 23.32 -16.73 11.60
CA LEU A 30 22.62 -15.45 11.60
C LEU A 30 21.61 -15.35 10.44
N GLU A 31 21.84 -16.06 9.33
CA GLU A 31 20.85 -16.18 8.23
C GLU A 31 19.56 -16.88 8.70
N HIS A 32 19.68 -17.96 9.46
CA HIS A 32 18.50 -18.61 10.06
C HIS A 32 17.81 -17.70 11.09
N VAL A 33 18.58 -16.87 11.84
CA VAL A 33 18.00 -15.86 12.73
C VAL A 33 17.20 -14.84 11.91
N ALA A 34 17.78 -14.33 10.85
CA ALA A 34 17.13 -13.33 10.00
C ALA A 34 15.80 -13.88 9.45
N ASP A 35 15.77 -15.12 8.98
CA ASP A 35 14.55 -15.78 8.49
C ASP A 35 13.51 -15.95 9.59
N SER A 36 13.94 -16.36 10.78
CA SER A 36 13.04 -16.51 11.93
C SER A 36 12.44 -15.17 12.38
N MET A 37 13.26 -14.09 12.41
CA MET A 37 12.80 -12.76 12.77
C MET A 37 11.87 -12.20 11.68
N ARG A 38 12.19 -12.41 10.41
CA ARG A 38 11.34 -12.06 9.30
C ARG A 38 9.95 -12.70 9.42
N ALA A 39 9.91 -14.02 9.62
CA ALA A 39 8.64 -14.74 9.74
C ALA A 39 7.80 -14.24 10.93
N ARG A 40 8.44 -13.96 12.07
CA ARG A 40 7.73 -13.41 13.24
C ARG A 40 7.18 -12.01 12.99
N ILE A 41 7.92 -11.15 12.29
CA ILE A 41 7.43 -9.82 11.92
C ILE A 41 6.28 -9.96 10.91
N GLU A 42 6.40 -10.85 9.93
CA GLU A 42 5.37 -11.11 8.91
C GLU A 42 4.02 -11.50 9.53
N MET A 43 4.04 -12.45 10.48
CA MET A 43 2.84 -12.89 11.22
C MET A 43 2.10 -11.74 11.95
N LEU A 44 2.75 -10.61 12.24
CA LEU A 44 2.09 -9.47 12.87
C LEU A 44 1.11 -8.75 11.93
N PHE A 45 1.28 -8.94 10.63
CA PHE A 45 0.49 -8.30 9.59
C PHE A 45 -0.63 -9.18 9.02
N ASP A 46 -0.66 -10.50 9.33
CA ASP A 46 -1.61 -11.45 8.76
C ASP A 46 -3.09 -11.05 8.95
N ASP A 47 -3.41 -10.40 10.09
CA ASP A 47 -4.78 -9.99 10.42
C ASP A 47 -5.00 -8.46 10.24
N THR A 48 -4.16 -7.79 9.46
CA THR A 48 -4.25 -6.35 9.26
C THR A 48 -4.61 -5.99 7.82
N GLU A 49 -5.37 -4.90 7.63
CA GLU A 49 -5.71 -4.39 6.31
C GLU A 49 -4.47 -3.80 5.58
N ASN A 50 -3.49 -3.33 6.35
CA ASN A 50 -2.29 -2.67 5.83
C ASN A 50 -1.12 -3.66 5.75
N ASN A 51 -1.20 -4.60 4.82
CA ASN A 51 -0.11 -5.54 4.58
C ASN A 51 1.08 -4.87 3.87
N PRO A 52 2.31 -5.07 4.37
CA PRO A 52 3.51 -4.65 3.65
C PRO A 52 3.57 -5.27 2.25
N LEU A 53 4.22 -4.60 1.32
CA LEU A 53 4.48 -5.15 -0.01
C LEU A 53 5.34 -6.41 0.07
N PHE A 54 6.36 -6.36 0.91
CA PHE A 54 7.20 -7.51 1.24
C PHE A 54 8.03 -7.23 2.50
N ILE A 55 8.47 -8.32 3.12
CA ILE A 55 9.35 -8.31 4.30
C ILE A 55 10.57 -9.18 3.99
N VAL A 56 11.76 -8.62 4.18
CA VAL A 56 13.03 -9.31 3.87
C VAL A 56 13.94 -9.34 5.09
N GLY A 57 14.40 -10.53 5.45
CA GLY A 57 15.48 -10.72 6.40
C GLY A 57 16.84 -10.53 5.72
N ARG A 58 17.78 -9.92 6.41
CA ARG A 58 19.15 -9.76 5.90
C ARG A 58 20.17 -9.96 7.01
N VAL A 59 21.32 -10.47 6.63
CA VAL A 59 22.53 -10.50 7.46
C VAL A 59 23.56 -9.56 6.87
N LYS A 60 24.21 -8.78 7.71
CA LYS A 60 25.25 -7.85 7.29
C LYS A 60 26.37 -8.62 6.57
N THR A 61 26.94 -8.06 5.49
CA THR A 61 28.10 -8.69 4.84
C THR A 61 29.34 -8.63 5.75
N VAL A 62 30.27 -9.57 5.58
CA VAL A 62 31.51 -9.59 6.36
C VAL A 62 32.30 -8.30 6.18
N GLU A 63 32.30 -7.77 4.95
CA GLU A 63 32.94 -6.50 4.61
C GLU A 63 32.29 -5.33 5.35
N SER A 64 30.96 -5.18 5.27
CA SER A 64 30.23 -4.12 6.00
C SER A 64 30.34 -4.26 7.52
N PHE A 65 30.49 -5.50 8.02
CA PHE A 65 30.76 -5.71 9.45
C PHE A 65 32.15 -5.20 9.81
N ARG A 66 33.20 -5.55 9.04
CA ARG A 66 34.59 -5.06 9.23
C ARG A 66 34.61 -3.54 9.22
N ASP A 67 34.01 -2.90 8.22
CA ASP A 67 33.98 -1.45 8.10
C ASP A 67 33.34 -0.79 9.31
N LYS A 68 32.24 -1.34 9.82
CA LYS A 68 31.56 -0.81 11.00
C LYS A 68 32.37 -1.08 12.27
N ALA A 69 32.94 -2.25 12.43
CA ALA A 69 33.77 -2.62 13.57
C ALA A 69 35.08 -1.81 13.63
N SER A 70 35.54 -1.30 12.50
CA SER A 70 36.75 -0.48 12.39
C SER A 70 36.53 1.02 12.68
N ARG A 71 35.32 1.44 13.01
CA ARG A 71 35.04 2.85 13.30
C ARG A 71 35.68 3.27 14.60
N MET A 72 36.25 4.45 14.55
CA MET A 72 36.89 5.09 15.73
C MET A 72 35.89 6.01 16.39
N LEU A 73 35.96 6.09 17.74
CA LEU A 73 35.25 7.12 18.48
C LEU A 73 35.80 8.49 18.06
N VAL A 74 34.89 9.41 17.76
CA VAL A 74 35.23 10.82 17.55
C VAL A 74 35.29 11.46 18.97
N GLY A 75 36.47 11.38 19.59
CA GLY A 75 36.72 12.00 20.90
C GLY A 75 37.47 13.33 20.80
N GLU A 76 37.61 14.04 21.91
CA GLU A 76 38.46 15.22 21.99
C GLU A 76 39.92 14.83 21.71
N ALA A 77 40.69 15.74 21.12
CA ALA A 77 42.07 15.49 20.63
C ALA A 77 43.09 15.02 21.69
N SER A 78 42.68 14.87 22.94
CA SER A 78 43.51 14.43 24.07
C SER A 78 43.31 12.98 24.52
N GLU A 79 42.30 12.25 23.93
CA GLU A 79 42.03 10.86 24.29
C GLU A 79 42.76 9.86 23.39
N ALA A 80 43.15 8.72 23.93
CA ALA A 80 43.74 7.64 23.12
C ALA A 80 42.72 7.16 22.08
N PRO A 81 43.18 6.83 20.87
CA PRO A 81 42.32 6.33 19.83
C PRO A 81 41.64 5.03 20.29
N ALA A 82 40.30 5.00 20.25
CA ALA A 82 39.49 3.86 20.67
C ALA A 82 38.44 3.51 19.61
N LEU A 83 38.09 2.22 19.50
CA LEU A 83 37.04 1.76 18.62
C LEU A 83 35.67 2.23 19.14
N GLU A 84 34.78 2.63 18.22
CA GLU A 84 33.38 2.93 18.54
C GLU A 84 32.67 1.69 19.13
N PHE A 85 33.07 0.49 18.71
CA PHE A 85 32.52 -0.80 19.15
C PHE A 85 33.65 -1.70 19.69
N PRO A 86 34.03 -1.58 20.95
CA PRO A 86 35.06 -2.45 21.57
C PRO A 86 34.66 -3.94 21.52
N ASN A 87 33.38 -4.26 21.51
CA ASN A 87 32.82 -5.60 21.41
C ASN A 87 31.84 -5.69 20.21
N PRO A 88 32.32 -5.69 18.95
CA PRO A 88 31.48 -5.47 17.78
C PRO A 88 30.33 -6.48 17.65
N LEU A 89 30.56 -7.76 18.03
CA LEU A 89 29.53 -8.81 17.96
C LEU A 89 28.35 -8.58 18.93
N ARG A 90 28.53 -7.77 19.98
CA ARG A 90 27.48 -7.46 20.96
C ARG A 90 26.89 -6.08 20.77
N GLU A 91 27.67 -5.14 20.29
CA GLU A 91 27.33 -3.71 20.23
C GLU A 91 26.78 -3.28 18.88
N ILE A 92 27.14 -4.00 17.82
CA ILE A 92 26.56 -3.77 16.49
C ILE A 92 25.20 -4.44 16.40
N HIS A 93 24.12 -3.66 16.49
CA HIS A 93 22.75 -4.15 16.55
C HIS A 93 22.14 -4.51 15.18
N ASP A 94 22.79 -4.13 14.08
CA ASP A 94 22.35 -4.40 12.71
C ASP A 94 23.09 -5.60 12.04
N LEU A 95 23.59 -6.53 12.86
CA LEU A 95 24.14 -7.80 12.38
C LEU A 95 23.08 -8.59 11.63
N VAL A 96 21.87 -8.60 12.19
CA VAL A 96 20.64 -9.08 11.55
C VAL A 96 19.69 -7.89 11.40
N GLY A 97 19.12 -7.75 10.24
CA GLY A 97 18.10 -6.75 9.92
C GLY A 97 16.87 -7.37 9.30
N VAL A 98 15.72 -6.77 9.55
CA VAL A 98 14.48 -7.06 8.85
C VAL A 98 14.02 -5.78 8.18
N ARG A 99 13.80 -5.81 6.87
CA ARG A 99 13.24 -4.70 6.12
C ARG A 99 11.76 -4.94 5.89
N VAL A 100 10.94 -4.00 6.31
CA VAL A 100 9.49 -3.97 6.08
C VAL A 100 9.23 -2.88 5.04
N ILE A 101 8.77 -3.27 3.85
CA ILE A 101 8.53 -2.35 2.76
C ILE A 101 7.03 -2.14 2.60
N VAL A 102 6.62 -0.90 2.76
CA VAL A 102 5.23 -0.45 2.69
C VAL A 102 4.98 0.39 1.43
N LYS A 103 3.72 0.69 1.13
CA LYS A 103 3.33 1.43 -0.08
C LYS A 103 3.46 2.93 0.12
N LEU A 104 2.93 3.44 1.25
CA LEU A 104 2.73 4.86 1.50
C LEU A 104 3.41 5.32 2.81
N PRO A 105 3.79 6.61 2.91
CA PRO A 105 4.51 7.13 4.08
C PRO A 105 3.78 6.95 5.42
N HIS A 106 2.44 7.10 5.46
CA HIS A 106 1.69 6.93 6.70
C HIS A 106 1.76 5.48 7.25
N GLU A 107 1.85 4.47 6.37
CA GLU A 107 1.96 3.06 6.74
C GLU A 107 3.27 2.76 7.51
N ILE A 108 4.33 3.57 7.34
CA ILE A 108 5.58 3.44 8.11
C ILE A 108 5.31 3.55 9.62
N ARG A 109 4.53 4.57 10.02
CA ARG A 109 4.19 4.80 11.42
C ARG A 109 3.26 3.72 11.96
N GLU A 110 2.32 3.26 11.15
CA GLU A 110 1.37 2.20 11.51
C GLU A 110 2.10 0.87 11.73
N ALA A 111 2.96 0.46 10.80
CA ALA A 111 3.78 -0.73 10.91
C ALA A 111 4.70 -0.68 12.14
N ALA A 112 5.36 0.45 12.39
CA ALA A 112 6.19 0.63 13.58
C ALA A 112 5.38 0.48 14.88
N ASN A 113 4.18 1.05 14.93
CA ASN A 113 3.30 0.96 16.10
C ASN A 113 2.78 -0.46 16.30
N LEU A 114 2.43 -1.18 15.22
CA LEU A 114 2.01 -2.57 15.27
C LEU A 114 3.10 -3.44 15.88
N ILE A 115 4.33 -3.33 15.38
CA ILE A 115 5.49 -4.08 15.88
C ILE A 115 5.74 -3.77 17.37
N LYS A 116 5.71 -2.49 17.76
CA LYS A 116 5.95 -2.07 19.17
C LYS A 116 4.87 -2.54 20.14
N ARG A 117 3.64 -2.75 19.69
CA ARG A 117 2.53 -3.24 20.52
C ARG A 117 2.71 -4.70 20.92
N ARG A 118 3.45 -5.51 20.17
CA ARG A 118 3.75 -6.93 20.46
C ARG A 118 4.84 -7.10 21.51
N ARG A 119 4.56 -6.59 22.71
CA ARG A 119 5.49 -6.66 23.86
C ARG A 119 5.77 -8.05 24.39
N SER A 120 4.96 -9.05 24.00
CA SER A 120 5.24 -10.46 24.29
C SER A 120 6.47 -10.96 23.54
N ASP A 121 6.68 -10.50 22.31
CA ASP A 121 7.67 -11.02 21.38
C ASP A 121 8.93 -10.17 21.36
N PHE A 122 8.76 -8.85 21.49
CA PHE A 122 9.85 -7.89 21.34
C PHE A 122 9.83 -6.80 22.41
N ASP A 123 11.03 -6.38 22.77
CA ASP A 123 11.30 -5.18 23.57
C ASP A 123 11.96 -4.14 22.68
N CYS A 124 11.26 -3.01 22.42
CA CYS A 124 11.79 -1.94 21.60
C CYS A 124 12.78 -1.10 22.40
N ARG A 125 14.06 -1.18 22.04
CA ARG A 125 15.17 -0.49 22.68
C ARG A 125 15.39 0.91 22.13
N SER A 126 15.14 1.11 20.84
CA SER A 126 15.28 2.38 20.14
C SER A 126 14.29 2.47 19.01
N ASP A 127 13.74 3.64 18.83
CA ASP A 127 12.83 4.01 17.73
C ASP A 127 13.32 5.34 17.18
N ARG A 128 13.88 5.34 15.98
CA ARG A 128 14.47 6.51 15.35
C ARG A 128 13.94 6.67 13.95
N GLU A 129 13.45 7.83 13.65
CA GLU A 129 13.28 8.27 12.28
C GLU A 129 14.66 8.72 11.77
N LYS A 130 15.10 8.07 10.72
CA LYS A 130 16.26 8.52 9.96
C LYS A 130 15.73 9.30 8.78
N ASP A 131 15.58 10.58 9.02
CA ASP A 131 15.31 11.55 7.99
C ASP A 131 16.65 12.16 7.60
N ILE A 132 17.13 11.84 6.41
CA ILE A 132 18.30 12.50 5.84
C ILE A 132 17.92 13.86 5.27
N GLY A 133 16.62 14.12 5.14
CA GLY A 133 16.05 15.40 4.78
C GLY A 133 14.86 15.73 5.67
N SER A 134 14.66 16.99 6.00
CA SER A 134 13.43 17.44 6.64
C SER A 134 12.91 18.72 5.98
N VAL A 135 11.58 18.84 5.95
CA VAL A 135 10.90 20.05 5.46
C VAL A 135 11.35 21.27 6.25
N GLU A 136 11.57 21.11 7.57
CA GLU A 136 12.02 22.18 8.47
C GLU A 136 13.44 22.69 8.15
N SER A 137 14.33 21.79 7.75
CA SER A 137 15.70 22.14 7.35
C SER A 137 15.83 22.50 5.86
N GLY A 138 14.76 22.32 5.08
CA GLY A 138 14.78 22.52 3.62
C GLY A 138 15.69 21.52 2.90
N THR A 139 15.95 20.36 3.50
CA THR A 139 16.78 19.31 2.94
C THR A 139 15.91 18.13 2.52
N TYR A 140 16.31 17.47 1.43
CA TYR A 140 15.65 16.27 0.91
C TYR A 140 16.53 15.06 1.15
N GLY A 141 15.92 13.97 1.54
CA GLY A 141 16.58 12.70 1.73
C GLY A 141 15.55 11.57 1.81
N TYR A 142 16.02 10.34 1.93
CA TYR A 142 15.09 9.25 2.07
C TYR A 142 14.65 9.08 3.53
N SER A 143 13.35 8.87 3.74
CA SER A 143 12.79 8.62 5.06
C SER A 143 12.77 7.12 5.35
N SER A 144 13.24 6.74 6.53
CA SER A 144 13.15 5.37 7.03
C SER A 144 13.06 5.35 8.55
N ARG A 145 12.19 4.51 9.07
CA ARG A 145 12.08 4.30 10.52
C ARG A 145 12.86 3.09 10.95
N HIS A 146 13.75 3.25 11.92
CA HIS A 146 14.64 2.22 12.43
C HIS A 146 14.24 1.86 13.87
N LEU A 147 13.85 0.60 14.06
CA LEU A 147 13.59 0.04 15.38
C LEU A 147 14.72 -0.89 15.77
N ILE A 148 15.29 -0.72 16.95
CA ILE A 148 16.18 -1.71 17.56
C ILE A 148 15.32 -2.54 18.49
N LEU A 149 15.14 -3.80 18.15
CA LEU A 149 14.31 -4.74 18.87
C LEU A 149 15.17 -5.78 19.57
N LYS A 150 14.76 -6.15 20.77
CA LYS A 150 15.32 -7.27 21.54
C LYS A 150 14.25 -8.34 21.64
N THR A 151 14.57 -9.58 21.30
CA THR A 151 13.63 -10.71 21.42
C THR A 151 13.29 -10.97 22.87
N ARG A 152 12.04 -11.34 23.12
CA ARG A 152 11.54 -11.83 24.40
C ARG A 152 11.10 -13.30 24.22
N GLY A 153 11.35 -14.10 25.23
CA GLY A 153 10.89 -15.50 25.28
C GLY A 153 11.97 -16.53 24.93
N GLU A 154 11.85 -17.68 25.57
CA GLU A 154 12.78 -18.80 25.44
C GLU A 154 12.58 -19.62 24.15
N GLU A 155 11.42 -19.51 23.48
CA GLU A 155 11.10 -20.31 22.30
C GLU A 155 11.99 -20.01 21.09
N VAL A 156 12.26 -18.71 20.84
CA VAL A 156 13.16 -18.31 19.75
C VAL A 156 14.55 -18.85 19.96
N VAL A 157 14.98 -18.92 21.21
CA VAL A 157 16.30 -19.41 21.60
C VAL A 157 16.35 -20.94 21.50
N ARG A 158 15.26 -21.63 21.83
CA ARG A 158 15.20 -23.12 21.76
C ARG A 158 15.24 -23.61 20.33
N ASP A 159 14.48 -23.02 19.42
CA ASP A 159 14.53 -23.36 17.99
C ASP A 159 15.91 -23.10 17.39
N PHE A 160 16.58 -22.10 17.89
CA PHE A 160 17.94 -21.75 17.54
C PHE A 160 18.95 -22.78 18.01
N GLN A 161 18.93 -23.10 19.31
CA GLN A 161 19.83 -24.06 19.92
C GLN A 161 19.65 -25.46 19.32
N ALA A 162 18.41 -25.84 18.97
CA ALA A 162 18.11 -27.12 18.31
C ALA A 162 18.70 -27.21 16.91
N LYS A 163 18.79 -26.11 16.18
CA LYS A 163 19.36 -26.09 14.82
C LYS A 163 20.89 -25.95 14.77
N LEU A 164 21.49 -25.45 15.84
CA LEU A 164 22.91 -25.11 15.88
C LEU A 164 23.83 -26.23 16.41
N GLY A 165 23.27 -27.29 17.01
CA GLY A 165 24.16 -28.25 17.68
C GLY A 165 24.90 -27.65 18.89
N GLY A 166 25.06 -28.41 19.96
CA GLY A 166 25.31 -28.01 21.33
C GLY A 166 26.42 -27.02 21.73
N ASP A 167 27.23 -26.47 20.83
CA ASP A 167 28.43 -25.69 21.23
C ASP A 167 28.27 -24.16 21.16
N VAL A 168 27.23 -23.64 20.50
CA VAL A 168 27.01 -22.17 20.41
C VAL A 168 25.89 -21.74 21.35
N ARG A 169 26.24 -21.21 22.49
CA ARG A 169 25.28 -20.62 23.43
C ARG A 169 24.90 -19.21 23.00
N ILE A 170 23.78 -19.08 22.29
CA ILE A 170 23.10 -17.80 22.18
C ILE A 170 22.31 -17.60 23.47
N THR A 171 22.77 -16.70 24.32
CA THR A 171 22.03 -16.34 25.53
C THR A 171 20.76 -15.59 25.10
N GLY A 172 19.63 -16.06 25.53
CA GLY A 172 18.21 -15.69 25.39
C GLY A 172 17.72 -14.33 24.91
N ASN A 173 18.56 -13.42 24.44
CA ASN A 173 18.18 -12.06 24.09
C ASN A 173 18.96 -11.60 22.87
N PHE A 174 18.41 -11.83 21.71
CA PHE A 174 19.01 -11.35 20.47
C PHE A 174 18.51 -9.93 20.13
N VAL A 175 19.43 -9.05 19.75
CA VAL A 175 19.11 -7.68 19.33
C VAL A 175 19.27 -7.58 17.82
N PHE A 176 18.28 -7.03 17.13
CA PHE A 176 18.27 -6.87 15.70
C PHE A 176 17.60 -5.55 15.30
N GLU A 177 17.84 -5.12 14.07
CA GLU A 177 17.28 -3.90 13.54
C GLU A 177 16.08 -4.21 12.62
N VAL A 178 14.97 -3.47 12.77
CA VAL A 178 13.89 -3.43 11.80
C VAL A 178 13.90 -2.07 11.12
N GLN A 179 13.99 -2.09 9.78
CA GLN A 179 13.95 -0.91 8.92
C GLN A 179 12.62 -0.88 8.19
N ILE A 180 11.81 0.16 8.41
CA ILE A 180 10.52 0.33 7.77
C ILE A 180 10.64 1.51 6.82
N ARG A 181 10.29 1.31 5.55
CA ARG A 181 10.39 2.33 4.50
C ARG A 181 9.38 2.09 3.39
N THR A 182 9.08 3.11 2.61
CA THR A 182 8.27 2.95 1.41
C THR A 182 9.04 2.21 0.30
N ILE A 183 8.33 1.74 -0.72
CA ILE A 183 8.95 1.12 -1.89
C ILE A 183 9.83 2.12 -2.66
N LEU A 184 9.43 3.40 -2.74
CA LEU A 184 10.20 4.43 -3.44
C LEU A 184 11.47 4.78 -2.67
N SER A 185 11.36 4.98 -1.36
CA SER A 185 12.52 5.19 -0.48
C SER A 185 13.46 3.98 -0.47
N HIS A 186 12.91 2.77 -0.57
CA HIS A 186 13.73 1.56 -0.69
C HIS A 186 14.53 1.53 -2.00
N ALA A 187 13.88 1.75 -3.12
CA ALA A 187 14.54 1.76 -4.43
C ALA A 187 15.65 2.83 -4.49
N TRP A 188 15.36 4.05 -4.03
CA TRP A 188 16.34 5.13 -3.98
C TRP A 188 17.56 4.77 -3.13
N SER A 189 17.32 4.21 -1.93
CA SER A 189 18.40 3.84 -1.00
C SER A 189 19.29 2.71 -1.54
N GLU A 190 18.73 1.72 -2.26
CA GLU A 190 19.54 0.66 -2.87
C GLU A 190 20.42 1.21 -4.01
N ILE A 191 19.85 2.11 -4.83
CA ILE A 191 20.62 2.75 -5.93
C ILE A 191 21.71 3.67 -5.37
N GLU A 192 21.40 4.49 -4.38
CA GLU A 192 22.39 5.36 -3.71
C GLU A 192 23.50 4.53 -3.11
N HIS A 193 23.16 3.47 -2.38
CA HIS A 193 24.14 2.58 -1.75
C HIS A 193 25.06 1.94 -2.79
N ASP A 194 24.50 1.49 -3.91
CA ASP A 194 25.30 0.86 -4.98
C ASP A 194 26.25 1.85 -5.65
N ILE A 195 25.80 3.06 -5.89
CA ILE A 195 26.62 4.09 -6.55
C ILE A 195 27.62 4.72 -5.58
N ARG A 196 27.19 5.02 -4.33
CA ARG A 196 28.04 5.71 -3.34
C ARG A 196 29.08 4.81 -2.69
N PHE A 197 28.73 3.57 -2.37
CA PHE A 197 29.58 2.72 -1.52
C PHE A 197 30.25 1.55 -2.26
N LYS A 198 29.71 1.09 -3.41
CA LYS A 198 30.33 0.01 -4.18
C LYS A 198 31.37 0.48 -5.19
N ASN A 199 31.43 1.78 -5.48
CA ASN A 199 32.47 2.33 -6.32
C ASN A 199 33.75 2.50 -5.51
N ALA A 200 34.76 1.70 -5.83
CA ALA A 200 36.09 1.74 -5.23
C ALA A 200 36.88 3.03 -5.52
N GLU A 201 36.33 3.96 -6.29
CA GLU A 201 36.95 5.23 -6.67
C GLU A 201 36.29 6.41 -5.94
N PRO A 202 36.83 6.84 -4.77
CA PRO A 202 36.31 8.00 -4.05
C PRO A 202 36.31 9.30 -4.87
N ARG A 203 37.13 9.36 -5.90
CA ARG A 203 37.24 10.51 -6.84
C ARG A 203 36.07 10.59 -7.83
N ALA A 204 35.30 9.52 -8.02
CA ALA A 204 34.13 9.53 -8.87
C ALA A 204 32.94 10.27 -8.22
N TRP A 205 32.94 10.44 -6.90
CA TRP A 205 31.88 11.16 -6.20
C TRP A 205 32.13 12.67 -6.30
N SER A 206 31.18 13.38 -6.85
CA SER A 206 31.25 14.84 -7.04
C SER A 206 30.06 15.55 -6.41
N PRO A 207 30.17 16.85 -6.07
CA PRO A 207 29.04 17.65 -5.61
C PRO A 207 27.84 17.66 -6.59
N HIS A 208 28.13 17.43 -7.87
CA HIS A 208 27.10 17.32 -8.90
C HIS A 208 26.26 16.05 -8.72
N ILE A 209 26.89 14.93 -8.40
CA ILE A 209 26.20 13.66 -8.12
C ILE A 209 25.37 13.77 -6.84
N ASP A 210 25.90 14.36 -5.75
CA ASP A 210 25.15 14.63 -4.54
C ASP A 210 23.89 15.44 -4.83
N ARG A 211 24.02 16.51 -5.63
CA ARG A 211 22.88 17.32 -6.03
C ARG A 211 21.84 16.54 -6.83
N GLN A 212 22.26 15.64 -7.71
CA GLN A 212 21.34 14.78 -8.48
C GLN A 212 20.60 13.80 -7.57
N PHE A 213 21.29 13.19 -6.59
CA PHE A 213 20.63 12.33 -5.60
C PHE A 213 19.62 13.10 -4.75
N THR A 214 19.99 14.30 -4.30
CA THR A 214 19.06 15.17 -3.54
C THR A 214 17.84 15.56 -4.37
N ALA A 215 18.03 15.94 -5.63
CA ALA A 215 16.93 16.27 -6.55
C ALA A 215 16.02 15.07 -6.80
N THR A 216 16.58 13.88 -6.95
CA THR A 216 15.81 12.64 -7.12
C THR A 216 15.01 12.30 -5.85
N ALA A 217 15.59 12.48 -4.68
CA ALA A 217 14.87 12.30 -3.41
C ALA A 217 13.67 13.25 -3.32
N ALA A 218 13.84 14.52 -3.67
CA ALA A 218 12.74 15.51 -3.69
C ALA A 218 11.61 15.13 -4.67
N MET A 219 11.97 14.60 -5.85
CA MET A 219 10.97 14.12 -6.81
C MET A 219 10.19 12.92 -6.28
N LEU A 220 10.86 11.98 -5.62
CA LEU A 220 10.21 10.79 -5.04
C LEU A 220 9.29 11.18 -3.89
N GLU A 221 9.68 12.11 -3.02
CA GLU A 221 8.84 12.66 -1.96
C GLU A 221 7.56 13.29 -2.55
N ALA A 222 7.67 14.12 -3.59
CA ALA A 222 6.51 14.69 -4.27
C ALA A 222 5.59 13.62 -4.90
N VAL A 223 6.15 12.51 -5.40
CA VAL A 223 5.36 11.39 -5.92
C VAL A 223 4.66 10.63 -4.78
N GLU A 224 5.32 10.45 -3.64
CA GLU A 224 4.71 9.83 -2.45
C GLU A 224 3.54 10.65 -1.91
N ASP A 225 3.68 11.97 -1.88
CA ASP A 225 2.60 12.89 -1.50
C ASP A 225 1.39 12.77 -2.44
N GLN A 226 1.64 12.71 -3.76
CA GLN A 226 0.57 12.51 -4.74
C GLN A 226 -0.12 11.15 -4.59
N PHE A 227 0.62 10.08 -4.33
CA PHE A 227 0.02 8.77 -4.06
C PHE A 227 -0.77 8.75 -2.75
N SER A 228 -0.30 9.45 -1.73
CA SER A 228 -1.03 9.59 -0.47
C SER A 228 -2.35 10.34 -0.68
N GLU A 229 -2.33 11.43 -1.43
CA GLU A 229 -3.55 12.19 -1.78
C GLU A 229 -4.54 11.35 -2.61
N LEU A 230 -4.04 10.60 -3.59
CA LEU A 230 -4.87 9.68 -4.38
C LEU A 230 -5.47 8.57 -3.52
N HIS A 231 -4.71 8.04 -2.58
CA HIS A 231 -5.17 7.01 -1.66
C HIS A 231 -6.27 7.56 -0.73
N GLU A 232 -6.08 8.73 -0.13
CA GLU A 232 -7.07 9.38 0.72
C GLU A 232 -8.37 9.66 -0.04
N ARG A 233 -8.26 10.15 -1.28
CA ARG A 233 -9.42 10.36 -2.15
C ARG A 233 -10.13 9.04 -2.45
N PHE A 234 -9.39 7.99 -2.75
CA PHE A 234 -9.95 6.66 -3.00
C PHE A 234 -10.65 6.10 -1.76
N GLN A 235 -10.02 6.17 -0.59
CA GLN A 235 -10.60 5.74 0.68
C GLN A 235 -11.88 6.52 1.03
N THR A 236 -11.87 7.81 0.75
CA THR A 236 -13.04 8.66 0.94
C THR A 236 -14.19 8.20 0.05
N VAL A 237 -13.92 7.92 -1.22
CA VAL A 237 -14.93 7.42 -2.17
C VAL A 237 -15.42 6.03 -1.76
N THR A 238 -14.53 5.11 -1.43
CA THR A 238 -14.91 3.74 -1.01
C THR A 238 -15.63 3.73 0.33
N GLY A 239 -15.22 4.56 1.28
CA GLY A 239 -15.92 4.70 2.55
C GLY A 239 -17.37 5.18 2.41
N PHE A 240 -17.71 5.89 1.32
CA PHE A 240 -19.11 6.19 0.99
C PHE A 240 -19.88 4.95 0.53
N TRP A 241 -19.23 4.00 -0.14
CA TRP A 241 -19.85 2.78 -0.63
C TRP A 241 -20.15 1.80 0.49
N ASP A 242 -19.28 1.79 1.53
CA ASP A 242 -19.42 0.90 2.69
C ASP A 242 -20.39 1.47 3.74
N ALA A 243 -20.58 2.79 3.77
CA ALA A 243 -21.48 3.45 4.72
C ALA A 243 -22.99 3.21 4.44
N ASP A 244 -23.34 2.64 3.28
CA ASP A 244 -24.71 2.29 2.89
C ASP A 244 -25.20 0.92 3.47
N GLY A 245 -24.50 0.34 4.45
CA GLY A 245 -25.03 -0.73 5.29
C GLY A 245 -26.33 -0.29 6.00
N GLU A 246 -27.02 -1.16 6.75
CA GLU A 246 -28.38 -1.02 7.34
C GLU A 246 -28.73 0.33 8.03
N GLY A 247 -27.87 1.34 7.95
CA GLY A 247 -28.05 2.71 8.46
C GLY A 247 -27.81 3.76 7.38
N ALA A 248 -28.36 3.60 6.16
CA ALA A 248 -28.23 4.52 5.03
C ALA A 248 -28.33 5.99 5.47
N VAL A 249 -27.21 6.71 5.32
CA VAL A 249 -27.15 8.15 5.63
C VAL A 249 -27.79 8.90 4.47
N GLU A 250 -28.84 9.68 4.77
CA GLU A 250 -29.57 10.50 3.82
C GLU A 250 -28.63 11.50 3.11
N LEU A 251 -28.84 11.71 1.81
CA LEU A 251 -28.07 12.66 0.99
C LEU A 251 -28.40 14.10 1.42
N SER A 252 -27.58 14.68 2.29
CA SER A 252 -27.63 16.13 2.56
C SER A 252 -26.96 16.94 1.47
N ALA A 253 -27.27 18.24 1.40
CA ALA A 253 -26.64 19.17 0.47
C ALA A 253 -25.11 19.17 0.59
N GLU A 254 -24.58 19.17 1.82
CA GLU A 254 -23.14 19.15 2.10
C GLU A 254 -22.49 17.84 1.63
N ARG A 255 -23.20 16.72 1.76
CA ARG A 255 -22.72 15.42 1.33
C ARG A 255 -22.68 15.31 -0.19
N ILE A 256 -23.71 15.79 -0.88
CA ILE A 256 -23.75 15.87 -2.34
C ILE A 256 -22.62 16.75 -2.85
N GLN A 257 -22.41 17.91 -2.25
CA GLN A 257 -21.30 18.80 -2.56
C GLN A 257 -19.94 18.10 -2.44
N PHE A 258 -19.72 17.41 -1.34
CA PHE A 258 -18.47 16.71 -1.07
C PHE A 258 -18.22 15.58 -2.08
N ILE A 259 -19.22 14.74 -2.39
CA ILE A 259 -19.13 13.67 -3.41
C ILE A 259 -18.81 14.26 -4.78
N TRP A 260 -19.52 15.32 -5.16
CA TRP A 260 -19.30 16.00 -6.43
C TRP A 260 -17.87 16.52 -6.55
N GLN A 261 -17.38 17.20 -5.52
CA GLN A 261 -16.02 17.73 -5.50
C GLN A 261 -14.95 16.66 -5.59
N THR A 262 -15.22 15.52 -4.99
CA THR A 262 -14.31 14.37 -5.00
C THR A 262 -14.27 13.70 -6.37
N LEU A 263 -15.44 13.49 -7.00
CA LEU A 263 -15.53 12.76 -8.27
C LEU A 263 -15.29 13.66 -9.49
N LEU A 264 -15.64 14.93 -9.41
CA LEU A 264 -15.58 15.92 -10.50
C LEU A 264 -14.86 17.22 -10.10
N PRO A 265 -13.59 17.16 -9.65
CA PRO A 265 -12.86 18.30 -9.13
C PRO A 265 -12.62 19.41 -10.16
N HIS A 266 -12.76 19.11 -11.47
CA HIS A 266 -12.50 20.04 -12.58
C HIS A 266 -13.75 20.68 -13.16
N VAL A 267 -14.91 20.48 -12.53
CA VAL A 267 -16.13 21.17 -12.94
C VAL A 267 -16.19 22.51 -12.22
N ASP A 268 -15.94 23.60 -12.98
CA ASP A 268 -15.93 24.97 -12.48
C ASP A 268 -17.22 25.30 -11.75
N ARG A 269 -17.08 25.94 -10.60
CA ARG A 269 -18.17 26.39 -9.77
C ARG A 269 -18.50 27.86 -9.98
N LYS A 270 -19.78 28.15 -9.92
CA LYS A 270 -20.22 29.49 -9.57
C LYS A 270 -20.23 29.62 -8.04
N SER A 271 -19.92 30.80 -7.55
CA SER A 271 -19.52 31.12 -6.19
C SER A 271 -20.58 30.98 -5.08
N ASP A 272 -21.79 30.53 -5.37
CA ASP A 272 -22.84 30.33 -4.35
C ASP A 272 -23.12 28.87 -4.13
N ASP A 273 -22.71 28.42 -2.96
CA ASP A 273 -22.55 27.00 -2.60
C ASP A 273 -23.78 26.39 -1.92
N ASP A 274 -24.97 26.83 -2.27
CA ASP A 274 -26.18 26.12 -1.84
C ASP A 274 -26.42 24.91 -2.76
N TRP A 275 -26.14 23.73 -2.25
CA TRP A 275 -26.38 22.45 -2.94
C TRP A 275 -27.79 21.88 -2.69
N GLY A 276 -28.68 22.65 -2.04
CA GLY A 276 -30.07 22.27 -1.80
C GLY A 276 -30.83 21.90 -3.08
N TRP A 277 -30.58 22.66 -4.17
CA TRP A 277 -31.15 22.36 -5.49
C TRP A 277 -30.78 20.96 -6.02
N ALA A 278 -29.57 20.47 -5.73
CA ALA A 278 -29.13 19.15 -6.16
C ALA A 278 -29.84 18.06 -5.33
N ALA A 279 -30.01 18.29 -4.03
CA ALA A 279 -30.77 17.40 -3.17
C ALA A 279 -32.24 17.29 -3.64
N GLU A 280 -32.88 18.41 -4.01
CA GLU A 280 -34.24 18.43 -4.57
C GLU A 280 -34.35 17.65 -5.89
N LEU A 281 -33.38 17.81 -6.81
CA LEU A 281 -33.36 17.07 -8.06
C LEU A 281 -33.17 15.56 -7.85
N LEU A 282 -32.31 15.15 -6.94
CA LEU A 282 -32.08 13.73 -6.61
C LEU A 282 -33.32 13.14 -5.93
N ALA A 283 -33.90 13.86 -5.00
CA ALA A 283 -35.13 13.44 -4.31
C ALA A 283 -36.33 13.27 -5.26
N ALA A 284 -36.43 14.10 -6.33
CA ALA A 284 -37.46 13.98 -7.36
C ALA A 284 -37.38 12.63 -8.10
N HIS A 285 -36.25 11.93 -8.05
CA HIS A 285 -36.05 10.60 -8.62
C HIS A 285 -36.00 9.48 -7.56
N GLY A 286 -36.27 9.79 -6.29
CA GLY A 286 -36.22 8.84 -5.19
C GLY A 286 -34.79 8.43 -4.82
N LEU A 287 -33.79 9.18 -5.28
CA LEU A 287 -32.39 8.93 -4.96
C LEU A 287 -32.06 9.53 -3.61
N SER A 288 -31.84 8.69 -2.63
CA SER A 288 -31.58 9.09 -1.24
C SER A 288 -30.23 8.59 -0.72
N ARG A 289 -29.55 7.72 -1.45
CA ARG A 289 -28.32 7.05 -1.01
C ARG A 289 -27.09 7.60 -1.70
N THR A 290 -26.02 7.67 -0.95
CA THR A 290 -24.68 8.10 -1.43
C THR A 290 -24.20 7.30 -2.64
N ARG A 291 -24.38 5.98 -2.59
CA ARG A 291 -23.98 5.07 -3.67
C ARG A 291 -24.72 5.37 -4.98
N GLU A 292 -26.04 5.53 -4.90
CA GLU A 292 -26.89 5.83 -6.08
C GLU A 292 -26.42 7.10 -6.78
N PHE A 293 -26.08 8.13 -6.00
CA PHE A 293 -25.55 9.39 -6.54
C PHE A 293 -24.15 9.23 -7.16
N ALA A 294 -23.24 8.50 -6.50
CA ALA A 294 -21.92 8.25 -7.04
C ALA A 294 -21.96 7.43 -8.35
N GLU A 295 -22.85 6.46 -8.45
CA GLU A 295 -23.07 5.67 -9.69
C GLU A 295 -23.51 6.52 -10.88
N LEU A 296 -24.29 7.59 -10.66
CA LEU A 296 -24.67 8.52 -11.71
C LEU A 296 -23.48 9.31 -12.27
N LEU A 297 -22.47 9.57 -11.44
CA LEU A 297 -21.32 10.42 -11.78
C LEU A 297 -20.13 9.63 -12.37
N GLN A 298 -20.35 8.43 -12.87
CA GLN A 298 -19.28 7.64 -13.50
C GLN A 298 -18.62 8.39 -14.67
N PRO A 299 -17.28 8.35 -14.79
CA PRO A 299 -16.53 9.05 -15.84
C PRO A 299 -17.01 8.73 -17.25
N SER A 300 -17.45 7.50 -17.52
CA SER A 300 -17.99 7.06 -18.80
C SER A 300 -19.32 7.76 -19.13
N VAL A 301 -20.18 7.94 -18.13
CA VAL A 301 -21.46 8.67 -18.25
C VAL A 301 -21.21 10.13 -18.55
N ILE A 302 -20.36 10.79 -17.73
CA ILE A 302 -20.00 12.20 -17.91
C ILE A 302 -19.42 12.46 -19.31
N THR A 303 -18.53 11.60 -19.76
CA THR A 303 -17.91 11.70 -21.09
C THR A 303 -18.98 11.56 -22.19
N SER A 304 -19.89 10.59 -22.07
CA SER A 304 -20.96 10.36 -23.04
C SER A 304 -21.95 11.52 -23.10
N VAL A 305 -22.36 12.04 -21.95
CA VAL A 305 -23.27 13.19 -21.84
C VAL A 305 -22.66 14.43 -22.50
N ARG A 306 -21.39 14.74 -22.19
CA ARG A 306 -20.67 15.86 -22.79
C ARG A 306 -20.54 15.73 -24.31
N ALA A 307 -20.22 14.53 -24.80
CA ALA A 307 -20.10 14.27 -26.22
C ALA A 307 -21.46 14.32 -26.95
N ALA A 308 -22.53 13.84 -26.32
CA ALA A 308 -23.89 13.85 -26.91
C ALA A 308 -24.44 15.27 -27.07
N LEU A 309 -24.10 16.17 -26.17
CA LEU A 309 -24.62 17.54 -26.16
C LEU A 309 -23.68 18.56 -26.83
N ASP A 310 -22.53 18.12 -27.35
CA ASP A 310 -21.51 18.97 -28.00
C ASP A 310 -21.23 20.28 -27.21
N HIS A 311 -20.95 20.12 -25.91
CA HIS A 311 -20.71 21.25 -25.05
C HIS A 311 -19.41 21.96 -25.43
N ARG A 312 -19.51 23.15 -26.01
CA ARG A 312 -18.36 24.01 -26.34
C ARG A 312 -17.61 24.50 -25.09
N TYR A 313 -18.31 24.60 -23.97
CA TYR A 313 -17.77 24.98 -22.66
C TYR A 313 -18.13 23.93 -21.63
N SER A 314 -17.32 23.79 -20.59
CA SER A 314 -17.64 22.91 -19.46
C SER A 314 -18.91 23.44 -18.76
N PRO A 315 -20.00 22.66 -18.69
CA PRO A 315 -21.20 23.09 -17.97
C PRO A 315 -20.91 23.21 -16.48
N GLY A 316 -21.57 24.12 -15.79
CA GLY A 316 -21.55 24.17 -14.33
C GLY A 316 -22.20 22.93 -13.70
N PRO A 317 -22.04 22.73 -12.38
CA PRO A 317 -22.55 21.55 -11.68
C PRO A 317 -24.04 21.34 -11.86
N ASP A 318 -24.84 22.42 -11.74
CA ASP A 318 -26.29 22.45 -11.92
C ASP A 318 -26.73 21.89 -13.28
N ARG A 319 -26.09 22.39 -14.31
CA ARG A 319 -26.38 21.96 -15.67
C ARG A 319 -25.92 20.53 -15.95
N LEU A 320 -24.75 20.15 -15.46
CA LEU A 320 -24.21 18.82 -15.68
C LEU A 320 -25.03 17.76 -14.93
N LEU A 321 -25.46 18.03 -13.70
CA LEU A 321 -26.32 17.12 -12.96
C LEU A 321 -27.68 16.93 -13.64
N ASP A 322 -28.30 18.04 -14.08
CA ASP A 322 -29.55 18.00 -14.83
C ASP A 322 -29.43 17.15 -16.12
N ASP A 323 -28.31 17.29 -16.85
CA ASP A 323 -28.03 16.53 -18.05
C ASP A 323 -27.73 15.03 -17.75
N VAL A 324 -27.05 14.72 -16.66
CA VAL A 324 -26.81 13.34 -16.21
C VAL A 324 -28.12 12.67 -15.79
N LEU A 325 -28.97 13.33 -15.05
CA LEU A 325 -30.30 12.83 -14.69
C LEU A 325 -31.18 12.64 -15.91
N LEU A 326 -31.15 13.57 -16.87
CA LEU A 326 -31.83 13.42 -18.15
C LEU A 326 -31.30 12.21 -18.95
N TRP A 327 -30.00 11.99 -18.94
CA TRP A 327 -29.37 10.80 -19.53
C TRP A 327 -29.89 9.50 -18.93
N HIS A 328 -30.01 9.39 -17.61
CA HIS A 328 -30.44 8.18 -16.93
C HIS A 328 -31.96 7.99 -16.97
N PHE A 329 -32.75 9.01 -16.75
CA PHE A 329 -34.19 8.91 -16.53
C PHE A 329 -35.04 9.40 -17.71
N GLY A 330 -34.44 9.99 -18.75
CA GLY A 330 -35.11 10.38 -19.98
C GLY A 330 -36.38 11.21 -19.76
N THR A 331 -37.50 10.78 -20.30
CA THR A 331 -38.78 11.48 -20.17
C THR A 331 -39.30 11.58 -18.74
N THR A 332 -38.95 10.62 -17.86
CA THR A 332 -39.32 10.67 -16.46
C THR A 332 -38.69 11.88 -15.76
N HIS A 333 -37.45 12.23 -16.10
CA HIS A 333 -36.78 13.43 -15.59
C HIS A 333 -37.54 14.70 -16.00
N ILE A 334 -37.98 14.76 -17.25
CA ILE A 334 -38.77 15.91 -17.76
C ILE A 334 -40.06 16.07 -16.96
N GLN A 335 -40.79 14.96 -16.72
CA GLN A 335 -42.05 14.98 -15.97
C GLN A 335 -41.82 15.38 -14.49
N ALA A 336 -40.81 14.82 -13.85
CA ALA A 336 -40.54 15.05 -12.42
C ALA A 336 -40.05 16.47 -12.11
N THR A 337 -39.33 17.12 -13.07
CA THR A 337 -38.62 18.36 -12.76
C THR A 337 -39.15 19.61 -13.49
N SER A 338 -40.09 19.47 -14.44
CA SER A 338 -40.61 20.61 -15.18
C SER A 338 -41.66 21.42 -14.43
N GLY A 339 -42.38 20.82 -13.45
CA GLY A 339 -43.34 21.54 -12.59
C GLY A 339 -44.37 22.37 -13.33
N GLY A 340 -44.74 22.02 -14.59
CA GLY A 340 -45.61 22.82 -15.43
C GLY A 340 -44.93 23.91 -16.29
N ASP A 341 -43.60 24.09 -16.14
CA ASP A 341 -42.83 25.01 -16.97
C ASP A 341 -42.60 24.39 -18.37
N ALA A 342 -43.38 24.90 -19.35
CA ALA A 342 -43.29 24.46 -20.73
C ALA A 342 -41.94 24.74 -21.39
N HIS A 343 -41.27 25.89 -21.03
CA HIS A 343 -39.97 26.28 -21.59
C HIS A 343 -38.88 25.32 -21.11
N ARG A 344 -38.87 24.96 -19.82
CA ARG A 344 -37.96 23.95 -19.27
C ARG A 344 -38.21 22.58 -19.92
N ALA A 345 -39.45 22.14 -20.00
CA ALA A 345 -39.82 20.88 -20.62
C ALA A 345 -39.32 20.77 -22.05
N ASP A 346 -39.51 21.82 -22.86
CA ASP A 346 -39.07 21.83 -24.26
C ASP A 346 -37.54 21.86 -24.40
N SER A 347 -36.85 22.57 -23.48
CA SER A 347 -35.39 22.55 -23.41
C SER A 347 -34.85 21.14 -23.13
N LEU A 348 -35.41 20.43 -22.15
CA LEU A 348 -35.05 19.06 -21.80
C LEU A 348 -35.36 18.08 -22.93
N ARG A 349 -36.51 18.19 -23.60
CA ARG A 349 -36.85 17.34 -24.76
C ARG A 349 -35.82 17.46 -25.89
N ARG A 350 -35.43 18.68 -26.24
CA ARG A 350 -34.40 18.90 -27.28
C ARG A 350 -33.05 18.24 -26.91
N ARG A 351 -32.64 18.33 -25.66
CA ARG A 351 -31.41 17.66 -25.19
C ARG A 351 -31.55 16.14 -25.22
N LEU A 352 -32.68 15.62 -24.79
CA LEU A 352 -32.93 14.17 -24.82
C LEU A 352 -32.86 13.61 -26.26
N VAL A 353 -33.42 14.31 -27.25
CA VAL A 353 -33.30 13.91 -28.66
C VAL A 353 -31.85 13.85 -29.13
N GLN A 354 -31.00 14.79 -28.71
CA GLN A 354 -29.58 14.76 -29.03
C GLN A 354 -28.86 13.58 -28.37
N MET A 355 -29.19 13.29 -27.11
CA MET A 355 -28.63 12.14 -26.36
C MET A 355 -29.04 10.80 -27.00
N ASP A 356 -30.28 10.65 -27.42
CA ASP A 356 -30.78 9.43 -28.07
C ASP A 356 -30.15 9.23 -29.45
N ALA A 357 -29.98 10.29 -30.24
CA ALA A 357 -29.24 10.25 -31.50
C ALA A 357 -27.79 9.81 -31.31
N TYR A 358 -27.13 10.31 -30.26
CA TYR A 358 -25.76 9.91 -29.89
C TYR A 358 -25.69 8.42 -29.52
N ARG A 359 -26.62 7.91 -28.71
CA ARG A 359 -26.72 6.50 -28.32
C ARG A 359 -26.90 5.60 -29.52
N THR A 360 -27.83 5.94 -30.42
CA THR A 360 -28.09 5.17 -31.61
C THR A 360 -26.86 5.07 -32.52
N LYS A 361 -26.19 6.19 -32.77
CA LYS A 361 -24.98 6.24 -33.59
C LYS A 361 -23.85 5.36 -33.01
N HIS A 362 -23.66 5.38 -31.66
CA HIS A 362 -22.60 4.61 -31.04
C HIS A 362 -22.96 3.11 -30.90
N ALA A 363 -24.22 2.77 -30.74
CA ALA A 363 -24.69 1.37 -30.81
C ALA A 363 -24.46 0.77 -32.19
N GLU A 364 -24.79 1.52 -33.28
CA GLU A 364 -24.55 1.10 -34.67
C GLU A 364 -23.05 0.97 -34.98
N ALA A 365 -22.20 1.87 -34.46
CA ALA A 365 -20.75 1.79 -34.60
C ALA A 365 -20.17 0.55 -33.91
N SER A 366 -20.66 0.18 -32.74
CA SER A 366 -20.27 -1.05 -32.03
C SER A 366 -20.67 -2.31 -32.79
N LEU A 367 -21.84 -2.31 -33.39
CA LEU A 367 -22.32 -3.42 -34.24
C LEU A 367 -21.55 -3.52 -35.57
N SER A 368 -21.08 -2.39 -36.12
CA SER A 368 -20.31 -2.39 -37.38
C SER A 368 -18.88 -2.91 -37.18
N ILE A 369 -18.28 -2.69 -36.00
CA ILE A 369 -16.96 -3.25 -35.65
C ILE A 369 -17.02 -4.79 -35.55
N VAL A 370 -18.11 -5.35 -35.05
CA VAL A 370 -18.32 -6.81 -34.97
C VAL A 370 -18.59 -7.42 -36.36
N ARG A 371 -19.02 -6.62 -37.34
CA ARG A 371 -19.32 -7.07 -38.71
C ARG A 371 -18.18 -6.85 -39.71
N ALA A 372 -17.05 -6.31 -39.33
CA ALA A 372 -15.90 -6.14 -40.23
C ALA A 372 -15.39 -7.53 -40.70
N PRO A 373 -15.27 -7.82 -42.00
CA PRO A 373 -14.76 -9.10 -42.50
C PRO A 373 -13.25 -9.18 -42.17
N GLY A 374 -12.88 -10.03 -41.20
CA GLY A 374 -11.51 -10.25 -40.79
C GLY A 374 -11.27 -10.30 -39.27
N ALA A 375 -12.25 -9.98 -38.46
CA ALA A 375 -12.14 -10.21 -37.02
C ALA A 375 -12.31 -11.70 -36.70
N LEU A 376 -11.26 -12.35 -36.25
CA LEU A 376 -11.30 -13.71 -35.71
C LEU A 376 -12.37 -13.77 -34.61
N ALA A 377 -13.41 -14.59 -34.83
CA ALA A 377 -14.41 -14.85 -33.83
C ALA A 377 -13.75 -15.35 -32.53
N PRO A 378 -14.14 -14.86 -31.36
CA PRO A 378 -13.70 -15.46 -30.12
C PRO A 378 -14.20 -16.92 -30.11
N ALA A 379 -13.28 -17.85 -29.86
CA ALA A 379 -13.57 -19.26 -29.73
C ALA A 379 -14.63 -19.44 -28.64
N VAL A 380 -15.84 -19.79 -29.07
CA VAL A 380 -16.93 -20.21 -28.20
C VAL A 380 -16.55 -21.60 -27.71
N LEU A 381 -16.15 -21.71 -26.44
CA LEU A 381 -16.05 -23.01 -25.79
C LEU A 381 -17.43 -23.66 -25.75
N PRO A 382 -17.58 -24.92 -26.16
CA PRO A 382 -18.88 -25.57 -26.17
C PRO A 382 -19.37 -25.77 -24.74
N VAL A 383 -20.50 -25.18 -24.43
CA VAL A 383 -21.31 -25.50 -23.27
C VAL A 383 -21.88 -26.89 -23.49
N SER A 384 -21.42 -27.87 -22.73
CA SER A 384 -21.96 -29.21 -22.72
C SER A 384 -23.33 -29.20 -22.05
N THR A 385 -24.37 -29.17 -22.90
CA THR A 385 -25.73 -29.51 -22.51
C THR A 385 -25.96 -31.00 -22.80
N GLU A 386 -25.88 -31.82 -21.78
CA GLU A 386 -26.57 -33.12 -21.74
C GLU A 386 -27.04 -33.40 -20.32
N SER A 387 -28.30 -33.13 -20.08
CA SER A 387 -29.07 -33.75 -19.00
C SER A 387 -30.23 -34.50 -19.67
N LYS A 388 -30.10 -35.77 -19.79
CA LYS A 388 -31.23 -36.68 -20.04
C LYS A 388 -31.79 -37.18 -18.71
N PRO A 389 -33.11 -37.32 -18.58
CA PRO A 389 -33.72 -37.82 -17.35
C PRO A 389 -33.72 -39.34 -17.35
N THR A 390 -33.29 -39.96 -16.27
CA THR A 390 -33.49 -41.38 -16.01
C THR A 390 -34.41 -41.61 -14.83
N ALA A 391 -35.30 -42.56 -15.08
CA ALA A 391 -36.51 -42.95 -14.38
C ALA A 391 -36.29 -43.44 -12.92
N LYS A 392 -37.38 -43.35 -12.21
CA LYS A 392 -37.71 -43.95 -10.91
C LYS A 392 -37.31 -45.43 -10.81
N GLN A 393 -36.70 -45.80 -9.70
CA GLN A 393 -36.87 -47.10 -9.07
C GLN A 393 -36.96 -46.93 -7.58
N GLU A 394 -38.01 -47.54 -7.03
CA GLU A 394 -38.39 -47.61 -5.62
C GLU A 394 -37.54 -48.59 -4.81
N PRO A 395 -37.74 -48.60 -3.46
CA PRO A 395 -36.74 -49.09 -2.53
C PRO A 395 -36.86 -50.60 -2.21
N LYS A 396 -35.78 -51.24 -1.85
CA LYS A 396 -35.79 -52.53 -1.19
C LYS A 396 -35.17 -52.46 0.21
N GLU A 397 -35.92 -53.07 1.09
CA GLU A 397 -35.82 -53.27 2.53
C GLU A 397 -34.51 -53.78 3.04
N SER A 398 -34.36 -53.53 4.34
CA SER A 398 -33.39 -53.94 5.33
C SER A 398 -33.16 -55.46 5.38
N PRO A 399 -32.12 -55.96 6.14
CA PRO A 399 -32.45 -56.39 7.49
C PRO A 399 -31.45 -56.04 8.60
N LYS A 400 -32.03 -56.04 9.79
CA LYS A 400 -31.48 -55.90 11.12
C LYS A 400 -30.49 -57.00 11.50
N SER A 401 -29.51 -56.70 12.34
CA SER A 401 -29.10 -57.47 13.52
C SER A 401 -28.23 -56.58 14.40
N GLN A 402 -28.71 -56.22 15.55
CA GLN A 402 -28.61 -56.81 16.88
C GLN A 402 -27.21 -56.79 17.48
N SER A 403 -27.10 -55.94 18.45
CA SER A 403 -26.71 -56.17 19.84
C SER A 403 -25.23 -56.39 20.16
N LYS A 404 -24.64 -55.65 21.02
CA LYS A 404 -24.60 -55.89 22.46
C LYS A 404 -23.86 -54.80 23.23
N ALA A 405 -24.44 -54.48 24.35
CA ALA A 405 -23.90 -53.67 25.41
C ALA A 405 -22.83 -54.43 26.22
N SER A 406 -21.91 -53.67 26.83
CA SER A 406 -21.35 -53.86 28.18
C SER A 406 -20.45 -52.64 28.44
N ASN A 407 -20.78 -51.73 29.27
CA ASN A 407 -20.65 -51.65 30.71
C ASN A 407 -19.31 -52.11 31.26
N THR A 408 -18.47 -51.23 31.79
CA THR A 408 -17.98 -51.08 33.17
C THR A 408 -16.82 -50.10 33.24
N LYS A 409 -16.99 -49.07 33.99
CA LYS A 409 -16.27 -48.61 35.19
C LYS A 409 -14.77 -48.97 35.30
N SER A 410 -13.92 -48.02 35.33
CA SER A 410 -13.19 -47.47 36.50
C SER A 410 -12.57 -46.12 36.13
#